data_813fbfe2bd992ebf1303ba8524bb60c9
#
_entry.id   813fbfe2bd992ebf1303ba8524bb60c9
#
_cell.length_a   1.000
_cell.length_b   1.000
_cell.length_c   1.000
_cell.angle_alpha   90.00
_cell.angle_beta   90.00
_cell.angle_gamma   90.00
#
_symmetry.space_group_name_H-M   'P 1'
#
loop_
_entity.id
_entity.type
_entity.pdbx_description
1 polymer ?
#
loop_
_entity_poly.entity_id
_entity_poly.type
_entity_poly.pdbx_seq_one_letter_code
_entity_poly.pdbx_strand_id
1 'polypeptide(L)'
;MIDGHGDDSYKYSRPITANFSSNVYSKVNLSRLKAHLCECIGEIGNYPEPEPYTLEARIASRCQLPSGAVCVTNGATEAIYLIAQTFRGTNTAILQPTFSEYALSLIHI
;
A
#
# COMPACT_ATOMS: atom_id res chain seq x y z
N MET A 1 15.64 -8.48 14.77
CA MET A 1 14.80 -7.67 13.84
C MET A 1 14.61 -8.53 12.59
N ILE A 2 13.40 -8.71 12.09
CA ILE A 2 13.19 -9.46 10.84
C ILE A 2 13.58 -8.52 9.73
N ASP A 3 14.70 -8.78 9.05
CA ASP A 3 15.13 -8.02 7.88
C ASP A 3 14.37 -8.55 6.65
N GLY A 4 13.64 -7.70 5.98
CA GLY A 4 12.96 -7.99 4.72
C GLY A 4 11.45 -7.70 4.77
N HIS A 5 10.87 -7.52 3.58
CA HIS A 5 9.45 -7.23 3.40
C HIS A 5 8.56 -8.49 3.27
N GLY A 6 9.15 -9.68 3.37
CA GLY A 6 8.49 -10.94 3.07
C GLY A 6 8.38 -11.21 1.56
N ASP A 7 7.79 -12.37 1.23
CA ASP A 7 7.58 -12.84 -0.15
C ASP A 7 8.86 -12.90 -1.02
N ASP A 8 9.97 -13.27 -0.40
CA ASP A 8 11.27 -13.43 -1.04
C ASP A 8 11.35 -14.73 -1.88
N SER A 9 10.26 -15.12 -2.55
CA SER A 9 10.14 -16.36 -3.31
C SER A 9 11.25 -16.52 -4.36
N TYR A 10 11.73 -15.42 -4.91
CA TYR A 10 12.84 -15.39 -5.87
C TYR A 10 14.20 -15.86 -5.31
N LYS A 11 14.34 -15.91 -3.97
CA LYS A 11 15.56 -16.39 -3.30
C LYS A 11 15.63 -17.92 -3.19
N TYR A 12 14.53 -18.61 -3.48
CA TYR A 12 14.42 -20.05 -3.27
C TYR A 12 14.36 -20.79 -4.61
N SER A 13 15.22 -21.78 -4.78
CA SER A 13 15.25 -22.64 -5.97
C SER A 13 14.19 -23.76 -5.98
N ARG A 14 13.46 -23.92 -4.88
CA ARG A 14 12.42 -24.96 -4.73
C ARG A 14 11.03 -24.33 -4.74
N PRO A 15 10.00 -25.06 -5.24
CA PRO A 15 8.64 -24.60 -5.14
C PRO A 15 8.22 -24.37 -3.67
N ILE A 16 7.61 -23.22 -3.41
CA ILE A 16 7.08 -22.90 -2.09
C ILE A 16 5.72 -23.56 -1.96
N THR A 17 5.58 -24.50 -1.03
CA THR A 17 4.31 -25.22 -0.78
C THR A 17 3.37 -24.43 0.12
N ALA A 18 3.91 -23.64 1.05
CA ALA A 18 3.14 -22.78 1.93
C ALA A 18 3.91 -21.47 2.19
N ASN A 19 3.32 -20.33 1.86
CA ASN A 19 3.89 -19.01 2.06
C ASN A 19 3.22 -18.34 3.26
N PHE A 20 3.99 -18.14 4.34
CA PHE A 20 3.58 -17.40 5.55
C PHE A 20 4.28 -16.05 5.68
N SER A 21 5.07 -15.65 4.69
CA SER A 21 5.82 -14.39 4.70
C SER A 21 5.08 -13.23 4.03
N SER A 22 3.93 -13.51 3.42
CA SER A 22 3.12 -12.52 2.70
C SER A 22 1.64 -12.73 3.04
N ASN A 23 0.90 -11.63 3.14
CA ASN A 23 -0.55 -11.63 3.37
C ASN A 23 -1.35 -11.50 2.06
N VAL A 24 -0.71 -11.72 0.91
CA VAL A 24 -1.39 -11.68 -0.39
C VAL A 24 -2.30 -12.89 -0.54
N TYR A 25 -3.58 -12.62 -0.78
CA TYR A 25 -4.56 -13.68 -1.02
C TYR A 25 -4.44 -14.24 -2.44
N SER A 26 -3.71 -15.35 -2.57
CA SER A 26 -3.39 -15.97 -3.87
C SER A 26 -4.59 -16.63 -4.59
N LYS A 27 -5.69 -16.89 -3.88
CA LYS A 27 -6.89 -17.57 -4.43
C LYS A 27 -7.96 -16.61 -4.95
N VAL A 28 -7.71 -15.30 -4.96
CA VAL A 28 -8.66 -14.31 -5.47
C VAL A 28 -8.86 -14.48 -6.98
N ASN A 29 -10.12 -14.44 -7.42
CA ASN A 29 -10.42 -14.41 -8.85
C ASN A 29 -10.22 -13.00 -9.41
N LEU A 30 -9.15 -12.79 -10.14
CA LEU A 30 -8.78 -11.50 -10.75
C LEU A 30 -9.32 -11.31 -12.18
N SER A 31 -10.16 -12.22 -12.71
CA SER A 31 -10.59 -12.18 -14.11
C SER A 31 -11.26 -10.86 -14.50
N ARG A 32 -12.15 -10.33 -13.64
CA ARG A 32 -12.83 -9.05 -13.88
C ARG A 32 -11.85 -7.87 -13.85
N LEU A 33 -10.92 -7.86 -12.90
CA LEU A 33 -9.90 -6.82 -12.80
C LEU A 33 -8.99 -6.84 -14.03
N LYS A 34 -8.54 -8.02 -14.45
CA LYS A 34 -7.68 -8.19 -15.63
C LYS A 34 -8.39 -7.71 -16.90
N ALA A 35 -9.65 -8.08 -17.10
CA ALA A 35 -10.44 -7.62 -18.24
C ALA A 35 -10.55 -6.10 -18.26
N HIS A 36 -10.91 -5.48 -17.13
CA HIS A 36 -11.01 -4.03 -17.03
C HIS A 36 -9.66 -3.32 -17.29
N LEU A 37 -8.56 -3.84 -16.78
CA LEU A 37 -7.23 -3.28 -17.07
C LEU A 37 -6.88 -3.37 -18.55
N CYS A 38 -7.25 -4.47 -19.23
CA CYS A 38 -7.07 -4.58 -20.68
C CYS A 38 -7.93 -3.57 -21.47
N GLU A 39 -9.16 -3.31 -21.04
CA GLU A 39 -10.02 -2.29 -21.64
C GLU A 39 -9.44 -0.88 -21.51
N CYS A 40 -8.79 -0.59 -20.39
CA CYS A 40 -8.20 0.71 -20.07
C CYS A 40 -6.74 0.85 -20.51
N ILE A 41 -6.15 -0.14 -21.18
CA ILE A 41 -4.71 -0.15 -21.50
C ILE A 41 -4.27 1.07 -22.31
N GLY A 42 -5.16 1.65 -23.12
CA GLY A 42 -4.89 2.84 -23.91
C GLY A 42 -4.57 4.09 -23.07
N GLU A 43 -5.04 4.13 -21.82
CA GLU A 43 -4.81 5.26 -20.91
C GLU A 43 -3.36 5.38 -20.45
N ILE A 44 -2.54 4.34 -20.61
CA ILE A 44 -1.11 4.34 -20.24
C ILE A 44 -0.32 5.47 -20.92
N GLY A 45 -0.78 5.90 -22.13
CA GLY A 45 -0.15 7.00 -22.86
C GLY A 45 -0.45 8.41 -22.31
N ASN A 46 -1.38 8.52 -21.36
CA ASN A 46 -1.83 9.80 -20.83
C ASN A 46 -1.13 10.11 -19.49
N TYR A 47 -0.89 11.39 -19.21
CA TYR A 47 -0.52 11.80 -17.86
C TYR A 47 -1.69 11.56 -16.91
N PRO A 48 -1.44 11.01 -15.72
CA PRO A 48 -2.46 10.91 -14.69
C PRO A 48 -2.84 12.31 -14.16
N GLU A 49 -3.94 12.38 -13.45
CA GLU A 49 -4.29 13.56 -12.64
C GLU A 49 -3.13 13.84 -11.66
N PRO A 50 -2.60 15.09 -11.60
CA PRO A 50 -1.42 15.40 -10.78
C PRO A 50 -1.61 15.09 -9.30
N GLU A 51 -2.81 15.36 -8.78
CA GLU A 51 -3.25 14.99 -7.43
C GLU A 51 -4.49 14.11 -7.54
N PRO A 52 -4.63 13.03 -6.78
CA PRO A 52 -5.67 12.02 -6.97
C PRO A 52 -7.06 12.45 -6.46
N TYR A 53 -7.43 13.71 -6.59
CA TYR A 53 -8.67 14.28 -6.03
C TYR A 53 -9.93 13.56 -6.50
N THR A 54 -9.98 13.16 -7.77
CA THR A 54 -11.13 12.43 -8.32
C THR A 54 -11.29 11.05 -7.65
N LEU A 55 -10.18 10.36 -7.40
CA LEU A 55 -10.20 9.05 -6.74
C LEU A 55 -10.55 9.21 -5.26
N GLU A 56 -9.97 10.18 -4.57
CA GLU A 56 -10.26 10.51 -3.17
C GLU A 56 -11.73 10.84 -2.96
N ALA A 57 -12.31 11.68 -3.80
CA ALA A 57 -13.73 12.03 -3.76
C ALA A 57 -14.63 10.79 -3.96
N ARG A 58 -14.29 9.90 -4.88
CA ARG A 58 -15.02 8.64 -5.11
C ARG A 58 -14.96 7.72 -3.90
N ILE A 59 -13.79 7.58 -3.28
CA ILE A 59 -13.62 6.76 -2.06
C ILE A 59 -14.40 7.37 -0.91
N ALA A 60 -14.27 8.69 -0.68
CA ALA A 60 -14.99 9.40 0.37
C ALA A 60 -16.51 9.21 0.24
N SER A 61 -17.05 9.42 -0.96
CA SER A 61 -18.48 9.21 -1.25
C SER A 61 -18.92 7.78 -0.98
N ARG A 62 -18.14 6.78 -1.44
CA ARG A 62 -18.46 5.36 -1.22
C ARG A 62 -18.42 4.96 0.26
N CYS A 63 -17.52 5.56 1.03
CA CYS A 63 -17.36 5.32 2.47
C CYS A 63 -18.22 6.25 3.34
N GLN A 64 -19.02 7.12 2.74
CA GLN A 64 -19.84 8.14 3.42
C GLN A 64 -19.00 9.05 4.34
N LEU A 65 -17.79 9.40 3.88
CA LEU A 65 -16.87 10.29 4.56
C LEU A 65 -16.99 11.71 4.03
N PRO A 66 -16.64 12.73 4.83
CA PRO A 66 -16.52 14.11 4.35
C PRO A 66 -15.50 14.24 3.22
N SER A 67 -15.70 15.20 2.33
CA SER A 67 -14.69 15.60 1.36
C SER A 67 -13.39 15.99 2.08
N GLY A 68 -12.26 15.52 1.56
CA GLY A 68 -10.95 15.77 2.17
C GLY A 68 -10.56 14.84 3.34
N ALA A 69 -11.42 13.87 3.70
CA ALA A 69 -11.11 12.89 4.74
C ALA A 69 -10.36 11.65 4.19
N VAL A 70 -10.05 11.62 2.90
CA VAL A 70 -9.33 10.52 2.23
C VAL A 70 -8.06 11.09 1.62
N CYS A 71 -6.96 10.38 1.81
CA CYS A 71 -5.68 10.64 1.15
C CYS A 71 -5.25 9.36 0.44
N VAL A 72 -5.05 9.44 -0.86
CA VAL A 72 -4.55 8.33 -1.68
C VAL A 72 -3.04 8.39 -1.72
N THR A 73 -2.40 7.24 -1.50
CA THR A 73 -0.94 7.11 -1.42
C THR A 73 -0.44 5.96 -2.28
N ASN A 74 0.83 5.96 -2.60
CA ASN A 74 1.54 4.86 -3.28
C ASN A 74 1.76 3.67 -2.33
N GLY A 75 0.67 3.05 -1.90
CA GLY A 75 0.67 1.95 -0.95
C GLY A 75 0.82 2.40 0.51
N ALA A 76 0.78 1.41 1.41
CA ALA A 76 0.77 1.64 2.86
C ALA A 76 2.08 2.27 3.37
N THR A 77 3.21 2.02 2.72
CA THR A 77 4.51 2.57 3.14
C THR A 77 4.49 4.10 3.09
N GLU A 78 4.05 4.69 1.98
CA GLU A 78 3.94 6.15 1.90
C GLU A 78 2.99 6.71 2.95
N ALA A 79 1.84 6.08 3.17
CA ALA A 79 0.90 6.48 4.21
C ALA A 79 1.55 6.49 5.61
N ILE A 80 2.35 5.47 5.94
CA ILE A 80 3.08 5.38 7.21
C ILE A 80 4.05 6.55 7.35
N TYR A 81 4.82 6.87 6.30
CA TYR A 81 5.77 7.99 6.32
C TYR A 81 5.06 9.35 6.44
N LEU A 82 3.95 9.56 5.75
CA LEU A 82 3.16 10.79 5.85
C LEU A 82 2.58 10.99 7.25
N ILE A 83 2.09 9.92 7.88
CA ILE A 83 1.62 9.95 9.27
C ILE A 83 2.77 10.30 10.20
N ALA A 84 3.92 9.64 10.06
CA ALA A 84 5.09 9.91 10.87
C ALA A 84 5.56 11.37 10.73
N GLN A 85 5.60 11.91 9.51
CA GLN A 85 5.93 13.33 9.26
C GLN A 85 4.93 14.29 9.91
N THR A 86 3.63 13.97 9.85
CA THR A 86 2.58 14.82 10.46
C THR A 86 2.75 14.93 11.97
N PHE A 87 3.20 13.86 12.62
CA PHE A 87 3.43 13.82 14.07
C PHE A 87 4.91 13.98 14.46
N ARG A 88 5.72 14.59 13.59
CA ARG A 88 7.14 14.83 13.86
C ARG A 88 7.33 15.60 15.18
N GLY A 89 8.32 15.16 15.95
CA GLY A 89 8.64 15.78 17.24
C GLY A 89 7.77 15.29 18.41
N THR A 90 6.92 14.31 18.19
CA THR A 90 6.16 13.65 19.27
C THR A 90 6.79 12.32 19.69
N ASN A 91 6.41 11.83 20.86
CA ASN A 91 6.80 10.50 21.31
C ASN A 91 5.90 9.46 20.65
N THR A 92 6.50 8.43 20.05
CA THR A 92 5.78 7.36 19.37
C THR A 92 6.12 6.01 20.00
N ALA A 93 5.12 5.17 20.23
CA ALA A 93 5.27 3.79 20.66
C ALA A 93 4.87 2.83 19.54
N ILE A 94 5.70 1.81 19.27
CA ILE A 94 5.44 0.78 18.26
C ILE A 94 5.34 -0.57 18.95
N LEU A 95 4.19 -1.24 18.81
CA LEU A 95 4.00 -2.59 19.27
C LEU A 95 4.75 -3.57 18.37
N GLN A 96 5.60 -4.41 18.95
CA GLN A 96 6.37 -5.43 18.22
C GLN A 96 5.86 -6.85 18.54
N PRO A 97 5.98 -7.82 17.59
CA PRO A 97 6.52 -7.67 16.23
C PRO A 97 5.51 -7.01 15.27
N THR A 98 6.00 -6.20 14.35
CA THR A 98 5.18 -5.52 13.33
C THR A 98 5.99 -5.26 12.05
N PHE A 99 5.34 -4.68 11.03
CA PHE A 99 5.97 -4.31 9.77
C PHE A 99 7.12 -3.31 10.01
N SER A 100 8.27 -3.58 9.42
CA SER A 100 9.52 -2.84 9.65
C SER A 100 9.41 -1.34 9.33
N GLU A 101 8.55 -0.97 8.37
CA GLU A 101 8.39 0.42 7.94
C GLU A 101 7.89 1.35 9.04
N TYR A 102 7.16 0.85 10.04
CA TYR A 102 6.79 1.68 11.19
C TYR A 102 8.01 2.21 11.96
N ALA A 103 9.01 1.36 12.16
CA ALA A 103 10.24 1.79 12.83
C ALA A 103 11.12 2.66 11.91
N LEU A 104 11.25 2.28 10.64
CA LEU A 104 12.06 3.00 9.66
C LEU A 104 11.52 4.40 9.40
N SER A 105 10.23 4.58 9.33
CA SER A 105 9.62 5.90 9.13
C SER A 105 9.94 6.89 10.26
N LEU A 106 10.18 6.41 11.47
CA LEU A 106 10.51 7.26 12.62
C LEU A 106 12.00 7.60 12.71
N ILE A 107 12.87 6.81 12.08
CA ILE A 107 14.32 7.04 12.09
C ILE A 107 14.70 8.13 11.07
N HIS A 108 13.98 8.22 9.97
CA HIS A 108 14.29 9.10 8.83
C HIS A 108 13.50 10.42 8.84
N ILE A 109 12.80 10.73 9.91
CA ILE A 109 12.07 12.00 10.13
C ILE A 109 12.71 12.82 11.27
#